data_1a1afa9150954b2340500c3c88ef26ff
#
_entry.id   1a1afa9150954b2340500c3c88ef26ff
#
_cell.length_a   1.000
_cell.length_b   1.000
_cell.length_c   1.000
_cell.angle_alpha   90.00
_cell.angle_beta   90.00
_cell.angle_gamma   90.00
#
_symmetry.space_group_name_H-M   'P 1'
#
loop_
_entity.id
_entity.type
_entity.pdbx_description
1 polymer ?
#
loop_
_entity_poly.entity_id
_entity_poly.type
_entity_poly.pdbx_seq_one_letter_code
_entity_poly.pdbx_strand_id
1 'polypeptide(L)'
;MPTTATVLGQQERRVLRAVGCGLRDDEIAADLAIPEDAVAGHVARILAELGLRDRAAAIVHAFDCGLVVPGSGPRTREPGRVRATASARTTRPEVRISLLGPLQAWQDGRPLNLGHLRQQAVLAALALGAGRTVSRQELLDGVWGTEPPLTNVVPVYVYRLRKTLRTGDGPGSVIEHDRCGYRLAPGAVDVDVARVERLLADVARADRAGDAAEVIRLCARALDLFRGEPLAGLPGPLADVERLRLTERRIALARRKAEWQLHLGRHFEAIAELFALAAAHPLDEPVAALLMRALCRGGRQTEALAVFDRIRRRLAEELGVAPSPMLRRTYEAVLRGDRLPAPG
;
A
#
# COMPACT_ATOMS: atom_id res chain seq x y z
N MET A 1 -3.79 -0.41 -40.80
CA MET A 1 -2.57 -1.03 -40.26
C MET A 1 -2.57 -2.48 -40.69
N PRO A 2 -1.55 -3.01 -41.37
CA PRO A 2 -1.52 -4.43 -41.74
C PRO A 2 -1.43 -5.26 -40.47
N THR A 3 -2.29 -6.27 -40.38
CA THR A 3 -2.39 -7.20 -39.24
C THR A 3 -1.07 -7.99 -39.18
N THR A 4 -0.46 -8.15 -38.01
CA THR A 4 0.79 -8.91 -37.71
C THR A 4 0.82 -10.32 -38.36
N ALA A 5 -0.34 -10.85 -38.73
CA ALA A 5 -0.51 -12.11 -39.44
C ALA A 5 0.10 -12.13 -40.83
N THR A 6 0.43 -10.99 -41.45
CA THR A 6 0.89 -10.87 -42.83
C THR A 6 2.42 -10.72 -42.95
N VAL A 7 3.12 -10.40 -41.83
CA VAL A 7 4.55 -10.08 -41.83
C VAL A 7 5.42 -11.26 -41.37
N LEU A 8 4.95 -12.06 -40.39
CA LEU A 8 5.72 -13.16 -39.81
C LEU A 8 5.40 -14.52 -40.45
N GLY A 9 6.42 -15.32 -40.74
CA GLY A 9 6.30 -16.70 -41.15
C GLY A 9 5.64 -17.60 -40.07
N GLN A 10 5.21 -18.77 -40.44
CA GLN A 10 4.51 -19.71 -39.54
C GLN A 10 5.40 -20.10 -38.33
N GLN A 11 6.68 -20.33 -38.58
CA GLN A 11 7.66 -20.66 -37.51
C GLN A 11 7.88 -19.50 -36.56
N GLU A 12 8.01 -18.29 -37.08
CA GLU A 12 8.21 -17.07 -36.27
C GLU A 12 7.00 -16.77 -35.40
N ARG A 13 5.78 -17.01 -35.90
CA ARG A 13 4.56 -16.88 -35.06
C ARG A 13 4.52 -17.92 -33.95
N ARG A 14 4.99 -19.17 -34.18
CA ARG A 14 5.10 -20.18 -33.12
C ARG A 14 6.11 -19.78 -32.06
N VAL A 15 7.29 -19.28 -32.47
CA VAL A 15 8.32 -18.76 -31.55
C VAL A 15 7.79 -17.55 -30.80
N LEU A 16 7.17 -16.58 -31.48
CA LEU A 16 6.60 -15.38 -30.83
C LEU A 16 5.50 -15.75 -29.82
N ARG A 17 4.68 -16.74 -30.15
CA ARG A 17 3.67 -17.26 -29.19
C ARG A 17 4.35 -17.88 -27.95
N ALA A 18 5.38 -18.68 -28.13
CA ALA A 18 6.11 -19.30 -27.03
C ALA A 18 6.83 -18.27 -26.16
N VAL A 19 7.44 -17.24 -26.78
CA VAL A 19 8.01 -16.07 -26.09
C VAL A 19 6.93 -15.31 -25.32
N GLY A 20 5.75 -15.11 -25.92
CA GLY A 20 4.59 -14.48 -25.27
C GLY A 20 4.07 -15.28 -24.07
N CYS A 21 4.16 -16.61 -24.11
CA CYS A 21 3.85 -17.50 -22.97
C CYS A 21 4.93 -17.44 -21.86
N GLY A 22 6.04 -16.73 -22.05
CA GLY A 22 7.10 -16.58 -21.05
C GLY A 22 8.09 -17.74 -21.00
N LEU A 23 8.12 -18.61 -22.04
CA LEU A 23 9.09 -19.70 -22.16
C LEU A 23 10.50 -19.16 -22.36
N ARG A 24 11.50 -19.86 -21.81
CA ARG A 24 12.93 -19.61 -22.05
C ARG A 24 13.35 -20.26 -23.38
N ASP A 25 14.55 -19.94 -23.88
CA ASP A 25 15.00 -20.43 -25.18
C ASP A 25 15.19 -21.94 -25.19
N ASP A 26 15.67 -22.55 -24.09
CA ASP A 26 15.74 -24.01 -23.88
C ASP A 26 14.35 -24.67 -23.90
N GLU A 27 13.35 -24.04 -23.28
CA GLU A 27 11.96 -24.52 -23.24
C GLU A 27 11.29 -24.39 -24.63
N ILE A 28 11.57 -23.31 -25.36
CA ILE A 28 11.09 -23.09 -26.73
C ILE A 28 11.71 -24.11 -27.68
N ALA A 29 13.00 -24.35 -27.53
CA ALA A 29 13.73 -25.36 -28.31
C ALA A 29 13.11 -26.76 -28.15
N ALA A 30 12.80 -27.14 -26.91
CA ALA A 30 12.14 -28.41 -26.58
C ALA A 30 10.69 -28.47 -27.10
N ASP A 31 9.90 -27.41 -26.93
CA ASP A 31 8.47 -27.35 -27.33
C ASP A 31 8.30 -27.39 -28.85
N LEU A 32 9.19 -26.72 -29.60
CA LEU A 32 9.13 -26.59 -31.05
C LEU A 32 10.00 -27.61 -31.78
N ALA A 33 10.75 -28.47 -31.08
CA ALA A 33 11.68 -29.45 -31.62
C ALA A 33 12.74 -28.81 -32.57
N ILE A 34 13.31 -27.68 -32.19
CA ILE A 34 14.37 -26.94 -32.92
C ILE A 34 15.60 -26.77 -32.06
N PRO A 35 16.81 -26.58 -32.62
CA PRO A 35 18.00 -26.28 -31.87
C PRO A 35 17.88 -24.96 -31.10
N GLU A 36 18.49 -24.86 -29.91
CA GLU A 36 18.44 -23.65 -29.07
C GLU A 36 19.04 -22.45 -29.79
N ASP A 37 20.13 -22.64 -30.52
CA ASP A 37 20.75 -21.58 -31.36
C ASP A 37 19.78 -21.03 -32.42
N ALA A 38 18.90 -21.86 -32.97
CA ALA A 38 17.89 -21.44 -33.92
C ALA A 38 16.80 -20.58 -33.27
N VAL A 39 16.47 -20.82 -31.98
CA VAL A 39 15.51 -19.99 -31.24
C VAL A 39 16.01 -18.56 -31.10
N ALA A 40 17.26 -18.36 -30.74
CA ALA A 40 17.88 -17.02 -30.64
C ALA A 40 17.83 -16.29 -31.98
N GLY A 41 18.12 -17.01 -33.10
CA GLY A 41 18.02 -16.46 -34.45
C GLY A 41 16.60 -16.05 -34.85
N HIS A 42 15.60 -16.87 -34.51
CA HIS A 42 14.19 -16.53 -34.75
C HIS A 42 13.72 -15.33 -33.92
N VAL A 43 14.10 -15.27 -32.64
CA VAL A 43 13.78 -14.12 -31.78
C VAL A 43 14.39 -12.83 -32.31
N ALA A 44 15.68 -12.85 -32.71
CA ALA A 44 16.34 -11.68 -33.28
C ALA A 44 15.64 -11.20 -34.58
N ARG A 45 15.22 -12.12 -35.43
CA ARG A 45 14.48 -11.80 -36.67
C ARG A 45 13.12 -11.21 -36.38
N ILE A 46 12.35 -11.79 -35.46
CA ILE A 46 11.06 -11.26 -34.99
C ILE A 46 11.19 -9.83 -34.47
N LEU A 47 12.21 -9.54 -33.66
CA LEU A 47 12.46 -8.22 -33.13
C LEU A 47 12.75 -7.21 -34.25
N ALA A 48 13.57 -7.61 -35.24
CA ALA A 48 13.90 -6.77 -36.41
C ALA A 48 12.69 -6.50 -37.30
N GLU A 49 11.90 -7.54 -37.65
CA GLU A 49 10.75 -7.42 -38.55
C GLU A 49 9.59 -6.63 -37.94
N LEU A 50 9.40 -6.71 -36.63
CA LEU A 50 8.37 -5.98 -35.91
C LEU A 50 8.85 -4.64 -35.34
N GLY A 51 10.12 -4.28 -35.52
CA GLY A 51 10.70 -3.04 -34.98
C GLY A 51 10.71 -3.00 -33.45
N LEU A 52 10.83 -4.15 -32.80
CA LEU A 52 10.81 -4.27 -31.35
C LEU A 52 12.22 -4.23 -30.79
N ARG A 53 12.43 -3.50 -29.70
CA ARG A 53 13.75 -3.26 -29.13
C ARG A 53 14.32 -4.43 -28.31
N ASP A 54 13.46 -5.28 -27.74
CA ASP A 54 13.87 -6.35 -26.81
C ASP A 54 12.80 -7.45 -26.71
N ARG A 55 13.16 -8.57 -26.04
CA ARG A 55 12.26 -9.70 -25.77
C ARG A 55 11.00 -9.30 -24.97
N ALA A 56 11.12 -8.33 -24.07
CA ALA A 56 9.97 -7.86 -23.29
C ALA A 56 8.95 -7.16 -24.22
N ALA A 57 9.42 -6.40 -25.19
CA ALA A 57 8.56 -5.79 -26.22
C ALA A 57 7.88 -6.86 -27.10
N ALA A 58 8.56 -7.98 -27.41
CA ALA A 58 7.98 -9.09 -28.14
C ALA A 58 6.87 -9.81 -27.32
N ILE A 59 7.04 -9.96 -26.00
CA ILE A 59 6.00 -10.49 -25.10
C ILE A 59 4.75 -9.61 -25.14
N VAL A 60 4.92 -8.30 -24.99
CA VAL A 60 3.81 -7.33 -25.06
C VAL A 60 3.10 -7.43 -26.42
N HIS A 61 3.88 -7.42 -27.51
CA HIS A 61 3.34 -7.51 -28.87
C HIS A 61 2.55 -8.79 -29.11
N ALA A 62 3.01 -9.94 -28.59
CA ALA A 62 2.29 -11.22 -28.71
C ALA A 62 0.90 -11.19 -28.01
N PHE A 63 0.78 -10.44 -26.90
CA PHE A 63 -0.50 -10.20 -26.23
C PHE A 63 -1.38 -9.20 -27.00
N ASP A 64 -0.81 -8.12 -27.50
CA ASP A 64 -1.54 -7.05 -28.19
C ASP A 64 -2.16 -7.55 -29.52
N CYS A 65 -1.47 -8.46 -30.22
CA CYS A 65 -2.02 -9.07 -31.44
C CYS A 65 -2.89 -10.32 -31.17
N GLY A 66 -3.19 -10.67 -29.93
CA GLY A 66 -4.03 -11.83 -29.60
C GLY A 66 -3.41 -13.20 -29.90
N LEU A 67 -2.08 -13.27 -30.17
CA LEU A 67 -1.37 -14.53 -30.37
C LEU A 67 -1.26 -15.35 -29.09
N VAL A 68 -1.35 -14.70 -27.95
CA VAL A 68 -1.32 -15.32 -26.62
C VAL A 68 -2.47 -14.79 -25.79
N VAL A 69 -3.26 -15.72 -25.24
CA VAL A 69 -4.30 -15.40 -24.26
C VAL A 69 -3.70 -15.54 -22.86
N PRO A 70 -3.97 -14.62 -21.90
CA PRO A 70 -3.49 -14.76 -20.53
C PRO A 70 -3.87 -16.13 -19.94
N GLY A 71 -2.86 -16.88 -19.46
CA GLY A 71 -3.06 -18.20 -18.87
C GLY A 71 -2.78 -19.41 -19.78
N SER A 72 -2.30 -19.23 -21.02
CA SER A 72 -1.97 -20.31 -21.96
C SER A 72 -0.49 -20.78 -21.91
N GLY A 73 0.29 -20.35 -20.92
CA GLY A 73 1.66 -20.88 -20.73
C GLY A 73 1.67 -22.32 -20.19
N PRO A 74 2.72 -23.12 -20.50
CA PRO A 74 2.83 -24.50 -20.04
C PRO A 74 2.90 -24.53 -18.52
N ARG A 75 1.98 -25.29 -17.92
CA ARG A 75 2.02 -25.61 -16.49
C ARG A 75 2.97 -26.82 -16.35
N THR A 76 4.07 -26.67 -15.63
CA THR A 76 4.89 -27.79 -15.19
C THR A 76 4.00 -28.67 -14.31
N ARG A 77 3.59 -29.81 -14.86
CA ARG A 77 2.85 -30.85 -14.15
C ARG A 77 3.86 -31.75 -13.49
N GLU A 78 4.15 -31.54 -12.23
CA GLU A 78 4.80 -32.58 -11.43
C GLU A 78 3.80 -33.63 -10.98
N PRO A 79 4.11 -34.95 -11.15
CA PRO A 79 3.23 -36.00 -10.67
C PRO A 79 3.34 -36.15 -9.16
N GLY A 80 2.18 -36.27 -8.56
CA GLY A 80 1.82 -36.42 -7.18
C GLY A 80 2.83 -36.99 -6.18
N ARG A 81 2.95 -36.28 -5.09
CA ARG A 81 3.16 -36.90 -3.78
C ARG A 81 2.30 -36.20 -2.74
N VAL A 82 1.18 -36.84 -2.44
CA VAL A 82 0.41 -36.59 -1.23
C VAL A 82 1.31 -36.92 -0.04
N ARG A 83 1.65 -35.94 0.76
CA ARG A 83 2.03 -36.17 2.16
C ARG A 83 1.57 -34.97 2.98
N ALA A 84 0.54 -35.24 3.76
CA ALA A 84 0.08 -34.39 4.83
C ALA A 84 1.16 -34.24 5.92
N THR A 85 1.06 -33.15 6.65
CA THR A 85 1.79 -32.64 7.82
C THR A 85 2.84 -31.59 7.48
N ALA A 86 2.39 -30.40 7.11
CA ALA A 86 3.21 -29.21 7.24
C ALA A 86 2.90 -28.57 8.60
N SER A 87 3.76 -28.86 9.55
CA SER A 87 3.98 -28.00 10.71
C SER A 87 4.10 -26.55 10.20
N ALA A 88 3.24 -25.65 10.67
CA ALA A 88 3.31 -24.23 10.35
C ALA A 88 4.62 -23.66 10.89
N ARG A 89 5.68 -23.74 10.10
CA ARG A 89 6.83 -22.87 10.29
C ARG A 89 6.34 -21.48 9.93
N THR A 90 6.24 -20.63 10.93
CA THR A 90 6.09 -19.17 10.79
C THR A 90 7.39 -18.66 10.15
N THR A 91 7.54 -18.85 8.85
CA THR A 91 8.64 -18.24 8.09
C THR A 91 8.37 -16.74 8.12
N ARG A 92 9.29 -16.01 8.72
CA ARG A 92 9.29 -14.54 8.71
C ARG A 92 9.23 -14.11 7.26
N PRO A 93 8.30 -13.22 6.87
CA PRO A 93 8.21 -12.78 5.48
C PRO A 93 9.53 -12.15 5.05
N GLU A 94 10.08 -12.64 3.95
CA GLU A 94 11.39 -12.22 3.43
C GLU A 94 11.34 -10.76 2.93
N VAL A 95 10.19 -10.30 2.45
CA VAL A 95 9.99 -8.94 1.94
C VAL A 95 9.13 -8.14 2.90
N ARG A 96 9.60 -6.95 3.25
CA ARG A 96 8.82 -5.95 4.01
C ARG A 96 8.53 -4.74 3.13
N ILE A 97 7.28 -4.26 3.15
CA ILE A 97 6.84 -3.04 2.46
C ILE A 97 6.28 -2.05 3.48
N SER A 98 6.75 -0.80 3.41
CA SER A 98 6.25 0.31 4.23
C SER A 98 5.53 1.32 3.35
N LEU A 99 4.29 1.65 3.73
CA LEU A 99 3.39 2.62 3.10
C LEU A 99 3.04 3.78 4.06
N LEU A 100 3.35 3.63 5.34
CA LEU A 100 3.06 4.64 6.37
C LEU A 100 4.14 5.72 6.46
N GLY A 101 4.53 6.21 5.30
CA GLY A 101 5.55 7.19 4.99
C GLY A 101 5.83 7.13 3.49
N PRO A 102 6.98 7.63 3.01
CA PRO A 102 7.46 7.34 1.67
C PRO A 102 7.52 5.82 1.44
N LEU A 103 7.07 5.36 0.27
CA LEU A 103 7.11 3.93 -0.06
C LEU A 103 8.54 3.40 -0.01
N GLN A 104 8.75 2.38 0.78
CA GLN A 104 10.02 1.67 0.88
C GLN A 104 9.77 0.16 0.93
N ALA A 105 10.71 -0.62 0.42
CA ALA A 105 10.70 -2.06 0.57
C ALA A 105 12.10 -2.58 0.93
N TRP A 106 12.12 -3.66 1.67
CA TRP A 106 13.36 -4.33 2.09
C TRP A 106 13.22 -5.84 1.89
N GLN A 107 14.33 -6.45 1.54
CA GLN A 107 14.49 -7.90 1.53
C GLN A 107 15.67 -8.25 2.41
N ASP A 108 15.48 -9.12 3.39
CA ASP A 108 16.50 -9.49 4.38
C ASP A 108 17.22 -8.30 5.04
N GLY A 109 16.47 -7.21 5.26
CA GLY A 109 16.97 -5.96 5.84
C GLY A 109 17.68 -5.02 4.85
N ARG A 110 17.86 -5.42 3.58
CA ARG A 110 18.47 -4.58 2.54
C ARG A 110 17.39 -3.80 1.79
N PRO A 111 17.56 -2.49 1.58
CA PRO A 111 16.60 -1.70 0.82
C PRO A 111 16.57 -2.11 -0.64
N LEU A 112 15.37 -2.13 -1.23
CA LEU A 112 15.14 -2.46 -2.64
C LEU A 112 14.92 -1.20 -3.46
N ASN A 113 15.48 -1.15 -4.66
CA ASN A 113 15.19 -0.10 -5.64
C ASN A 113 13.87 -0.43 -6.37
N LEU A 114 12.80 0.28 -6.05
CA LEU A 114 11.46 0.04 -6.59
C LEU A 114 11.21 0.72 -7.94
N GLY A 115 12.22 1.42 -8.50
CA GLY A 115 12.09 2.12 -9.77
C GLY A 115 11.32 3.44 -9.66
N HIS A 116 10.70 3.86 -10.77
CA HIS A 116 10.01 5.16 -10.85
C HIS A 116 8.63 5.17 -10.15
N LEU A 117 8.09 6.36 -9.87
CA LEU A 117 6.91 6.57 -9.03
C LEU A 117 5.66 5.80 -9.48
N ARG A 118 5.37 5.69 -10.79
CA ARG A 118 4.21 4.93 -11.28
C ARG A 118 4.33 3.43 -11.01
N GLN A 119 5.56 2.88 -11.11
CA GLN A 119 5.82 1.48 -10.74
C GLN A 119 5.65 1.27 -9.23
N GLN A 120 6.09 2.24 -8.43
CA GLN A 120 5.88 2.24 -6.98
C GLN A 120 4.40 2.33 -6.63
N ALA A 121 3.62 3.15 -7.33
CA ALA A 121 2.18 3.27 -7.13
C ALA A 121 1.44 1.95 -7.44
N VAL A 122 1.87 1.20 -8.47
CA VAL A 122 1.34 -0.16 -8.73
C VAL A 122 1.66 -1.12 -7.58
N LEU A 123 2.89 -1.08 -7.03
CA LEU A 123 3.23 -1.90 -5.85
C LEU A 123 2.39 -1.51 -4.63
N ALA A 124 2.20 -0.21 -4.39
CA ALA A 124 1.36 0.28 -3.30
C ALA A 124 -0.10 -0.20 -3.45
N ALA A 125 -0.66 -0.16 -4.66
CA ALA A 125 -2.01 -0.65 -4.93
C ALA A 125 -2.15 -2.16 -4.61
N LEU A 126 -1.16 -2.96 -4.98
CA LEU A 126 -1.14 -4.40 -4.64
C LEU A 126 -0.98 -4.63 -3.14
N ALA A 127 -0.15 -3.83 -2.45
CA ALA A 127 0.08 -3.95 -1.02
C ALA A 127 -1.15 -3.53 -0.19
N LEU A 128 -1.86 -2.49 -0.62
CA LEU A 128 -3.13 -2.05 -0.03
C LEU A 128 -4.26 -3.05 -0.26
N GLY A 129 -4.18 -3.86 -1.30
CA GLY A 129 -5.11 -4.94 -1.57
C GLY A 129 -5.12 -6.05 -0.54
N ALA A 130 -4.14 -6.10 0.39
CA ALA A 130 -4.08 -7.06 1.51
C ALA A 130 -4.23 -8.54 1.07
N GLY A 131 -3.61 -8.92 -0.03
CA GLY A 131 -3.70 -10.28 -0.60
C GLY A 131 -4.94 -10.52 -1.48
N ARG A 132 -5.85 -9.56 -1.58
CA ARG A 132 -6.94 -9.57 -2.58
C ARG A 132 -6.35 -9.41 -3.97
N THR A 133 -6.95 -10.09 -4.95
CA THR A 133 -6.64 -9.83 -6.34
C THR A 133 -7.13 -8.44 -6.74
N VAL A 134 -6.23 -7.64 -7.30
CA VAL A 134 -6.49 -6.31 -7.86
C VAL A 134 -6.53 -6.47 -9.37
N SER A 135 -7.64 -6.12 -9.98
CA SER A 135 -7.80 -6.24 -11.42
C SER A 135 -6.90 -5.23 -12.16
N ARG A 136 -6.64 -5.52 -13.43
CA ARG A 136 -5.89 -4.58 -14.28
C ARG A 136 -6.58 -3.22 -14.35
N GLN A 137 -7.91 -3.20 -14.46
CA GLN A 137 -8.67 -1.95 -14.53
C GLN A 137 -8.56 -1.15 -13.23
N GLU A 138 -8.70 -1.80 -12.06
CA GLU A 138 -8.48 -1.14 -10.77
C GLU A 138 -7.07 -0.54 -10.65
N LEU A 139 -6.04 -1.22 -11.18
CA LEU A 139 -4.68 -0.69 -11.21
C LEU A 139 -4.55 0.54 -12.11
N LEU A 140 -5.19 0.52 -13.30
CA LEU A 140 -5.19 1.67 -14.21
C LEU A 140 -5.92 2.85 -13.59
N ASP A 141 -7.12 2.66 -13.10
CA ASP A 141 -7.94 3.71 -12.49
C ASP A 141 -7.27 4.28 -11.23
N GLY A 142 -6.74 3.40 -10.37
CA GLY A 142 -6.11 3.80 -9.13
C GLY A 142 -4.78 4.53 -9.30
N VAL A 143 -3.98 4.20 -10.31
CA VAL A 143 -2.64 4.76 -10.50
C VAL A 143 -2.63 5.90 -11.51
N TRP A 144 -3.47 5.88 -12.54
CA TRP A 144 -3.50 6.89 -13.60
C TRP A 144 -4.77 7.75 -13.59
N GLY A 145 -5.86 7.24 -13.03
CA GLY A 145 -7.14 7.96 -13.01
C GLY A 145 -7.71 8.14 -14.42
N THR A 146 -8.03 9.38 -14.76
CA THR A 146 -8.65 9.74 -16.04
C THR A 146 -7.70 9.76 -17.24
N GLU A 147 -6.38 9.64 -17.02
CA GLU A 147 -5.37 9.69 -18.07
C GLU A 147 -4.59 8.36 -18.15
N PRO A 148 -5.24 7.25 -18.51
CA PRO A 148 -4.57 5.96 -18.63
C PRO A 148 -3.57 6.00 -19.80
N PRO A 149 -2.45 5.28 -19.69
CA PRO A 149 -1.46 5.20 -20.76
C PRO A 149 -2.07 4.50 -21.98
N LEU A 150 -1.66 4.95 -23.16
CA LEU A 150 -2.10 4.38 -24.45
C LEU A 150 -1.68 2.91 -24.63
N THR A 151 -0.63 2.48 -23.93
CA THR A 151 -0.08 1.12 -24.01
C THR A 151 -0.34 0.35 -22.72
N ASN A 152 -0.35 -0.98 -22.81
CA ASN A 152 -0.54 -1.86 -21.66
C ASN A 152 0.71 -1.92 -20.78
N VAL A 153 0.91 -0.93 -19.90
CA VAL A 153 2.11 -0.81 -19.04
C VAL A 153 2.05 -1.65 -17.76
N VAL A 154 0.85 -2.05 -17.30
CA VAL A 154 0.69 -2.78 -16.03
C VAL A 154 1.50 -4.08 -16.01
N PRO A 155 1.45 -4.96 -17.02
CA PRO A 155 2.27 -6.16 -17.08
C PRO A 155 3.78 -5.88 -17.03
N VAL A 156 4.23 -4.78 -17.65
CA VAL A 156 5.64 -4.39 -17.65
C VAL A 156 6.09 -4.00 -16.23
N TYR A 157 5.25 -3.24 -15.52
CA TYR A 157 5.57 -2.85 -14.14
C TYR A 157 5.54 -4.04 -13.21
N VAL A 158 4.55 -4.93 -13.35
CA VAL A 158 4.48 -6.17 -12.58
C VAL A 158 5.71 -7.06 -12.86
N TYR A 159 6.13 -7.20 -14.10
CA TYR A 159 7.35 -7.93 -14.44
C TYR A 159 8.60 -7.34 -13.75
N ARG A 160 8.79 -6.01 -13.83
CA ARG A 160 9.91 -5.32 -13.16
C ARG A 160 9.87 -5.50 -11.64
N LEU A 161 8.68 -5.35 -11.04
CA LEU A 161 8.48 -5.56 -9.61
C LEU A 161 8.77 -7.00 -9.20
N ARG A 162 8.34 -7.99 -9.97
CA ARG A 162 8.70 -9.41 -9.75
C ARG A 162 10.20 -9.63 -9.75
N LYS A 163 10.91 -8.99 -10.69
CA LYS A 163 12.37 -9.08 -10.75
C LYS A 163 13.03 -8.46 -9.53
N THR A 164 12.52 -7.31 -9.04
CA THR A 164 13.04 -6.60 -7.87
C THR A 164 12.73 -7.33 -6.56
N LEU A 165 11.55 -7.95 -6.46
CA LEU A 165 11.06 -8.63 -5.25
C LEU A 165 11.37 -10.13 -5.23
N ARG A 166 12.23 -10.62 -6.14
CA ARG A 166 12.59 -12.06 -6.18
C ARG A 166 13.24 -12.48 -4.88
N THR A 167 12.69 -13.52 -4.26
CA THR A 167 13.18 -14.13 -3.04
C THR A 167 13.86 -15.46 -3.41
N GLY A 168 15.19 -15.52 -3.29
CA GLY A 168 15.97 -16.76 -3.52
C GLY A 168 15.89 -17.30 -4.97
N ASP A 169 16.40 -18.52 -5.16
CA ASP A 169 16.39 -19.26 -6.44
C ASP A 169 15.10 -20.09 -6.63
N GLY A 170 14.10 -19.91 -5.74
CA GLY A 170 12.87 -20.68 -5.79
C GLY A 170 11.89 -20.18 -6.88
N PRO A 171 10.99 -21.05 -7.36
CA PRO A 171 10.01 -20.74 -8.40
C PRO A 171 8.88 -19.80 -7.92
N GLY A 172 8.84 -19.42 -6.64
CA GLY A 172 7.79 -18.60 -6.05
C GLY A 172 7.90 -17.14 -6.44
N SER A 173 6.83 -16.56 -7.00
CA SER A 173 6.74 -15.13 -7.26
C SER A 173 6.00 -14.43 -6.13
N VAL A 174 6.57 -13.35 -5.60
CA VAL A 174 5.92 -12.48 -4.60
C VAL A 174 4.62 -11.86 -5.12
N ILE A 175 4.53 -11.64 -6.45
CA ILE A 175 3.30 -11.17 -7.10
C ILE A 175 2.74 -12.30 -7.94
N GLU A 176 1.60 -12.84 -7.52
CA GLU A 176 0.83 -13.83 -8.26
C GLU A 176 -0.08 -13.16 -9.31
N HIS A 177 -0.44 -13.93 -10.34
CA HIS A 177 -1.42 -13.53 -11.34
C HIS A 177 -2.48 -14.62 -11.43
N ASP A 178 -3.74 -14.22 -11.41
CA ASP A 178 -4.88 -15.10 -11.66
C ASP A 178 -5.73 -14.55 -12.83
N ARG A 179 -6.88 -15.18 -13.09
CA ARG A 179 -7.78 -14.75 -14.17
C ARG A 179 -8.33 -13.35 -14.01
N CYS A 180 -8.35 -12.83 -12.78
CA CYS A 180 -8.97 -11.56 -12.44
C CYS A 180 -7.95 -10.41 -12.33
N GLY A 181 -6.63 -10.71 -12.16
CA GLY A 181 -5.63 -9.67 -11.98
C GLY A 181 -4.37 -10.13 -11.23
N TYR A 182 -3.85 -9.26 -10.40
CA TYR A 182 -2.60 -9.45 -9.66
C TYR A 182 -2.83 -9.34 -8.16
N ARG A 183 -2.07 -10.09 -7.37
CA ARG A 183 -2.06 -9.99 -5.91
C ARG A 183 -0.68 -10.26 -5.35
N LEU A 184 -0.42 -9.81 -4.15
CA LEU A 184 0.73 -10.28 -3.38
C LEU A 184 0.45 -11.68 -2.83
N ALA A 185 1.42 -12.57 -2.97
CA ALA A 185 1.31 -13.94 -2.46
C ALA A 185 1.10 -13.92 -0.94
N PRO A 186 0.12 -14.67 -0.40
CA PRO A 186 -0.14 -14.69 1.03
C PRO A 186 1.08 -15.11 1.83
N GLY A 187 1.43 -14.32 2.86
CA GLY A 187 2.57 -14.62 3.73
C GLY A 187 3.96 -14.29 3.16
N ALA A 188 4.09 -13.99 1.87
CA ALA A 188 5.37 -13.62 1.26
C ALA A 188 5.83 -12.20 1.62
N VAL A 189 4.90 -11.32 2.02
CA VAL A 189 5.17 -9.90 2.27
C VAL A 189 4.60 -9.48 3.62
N ASP A 190 5.39 -8.72 4.38
CA ASP A 190 4.93 -8.00 5.58
C ASP A 190 4.67 -6.53 5.22
N VAL A 191 3.41 -6.09 5.27
CA VAL A 191 3.00 -4.72 4.96
C VAL A 191 2.63 -4.01 6.27
N ASP A 192 3.18 -2.82 6.50
CA ASP A 192 2.96 -2.04 7.72
C ASP A 192 1.49 -1.64 7.90
N VAL A 193 0.76 -1.32 6.83
CA VAL A 193 -0.69 -1.05 6.88
C VAL A 193 -1.45 -2.24 7.45
N ALA A 194 -1.15 -3.47 7.01
CA ALA A 194 -1.79 -4.68 7.56
C ALA A 194 -1.45 -4.89 9.05
N ARG A 195 -0.28 -4.45 9.49
CA ARG A 195 0.09 -4.47 10.92
C ARG A 195 -0.71 -3.46 11.73
N VAL A 196 -0.91 -2.23 11.21
CA VAL A 196 -1.76 -1.23 11.85
C VAL A 196 -3.19 -1.72 11.96
N GLU A 197 -3.76 -2.35 10.91
CA GLU A 197 -5.12 -2.90 10.96
C GLU A 197 -5.28 -3.97 12.06
N ARG A 198 -4.30 -4.84 12.22
CA ARG A 198 -4.29 -5.81 13.34
C ARG A 198 -4.22 -5.13 14.69
N LEU A 199 -3.33 -4.13 14.85
CA LEU A 199 -3.21 -3.37 16.10
C LEU A 199 -4.50 -2.59 16.41
N LEU A 200 -5.19 -2.04 15.42
CA LEU A 200 -6.49 -1.40 15.60
C LEU A 200 -7.56 -2.38 16.13
N ALA A 201 -7.58 -3.61 15.63
CA ALA A 201 -8.48 -4.64 16.16
C ALA A 201 -8.14 -4.99 17.62
N ASP A 202 -6.86 -5.04 17.96
CA ASP A 202 -6.39 -5.28 19.33
C ASP A 202 -6.73 -4.10 20.26
N VAL A 203 -6.53 -2.84 19.78
CA VAL A 203 -6.94 -1.62 20.49
C VAL A 203 -8.44 -1.67 20.80
N ALA A 204 -9.28 -1.98 19.81
CA ALA A 204 -10.73 -2.05 20.02
C ALA A 204 -11.14 -3.15 21.02
N ARG A 205 -10.36 -4.22 21.13
CA ARG A 205 -10.58 -5.29 22.11
C ARG A 205 -10.20 -4.84 23.52
N ALA A 206 -9.01 -4.26 23.68
CA ALA A 206 -8.53 -3.74 24.96
C ALA A 206 -9.43 -2.60 25.47
N ASP A 207 -9.90 -1.75 24.56
CA ASP A 207 -10.80 -0.65 24.83
C ASP A 207 -12.14 -1.12 25.41
N ARG A 208 -12.75 -2.13 24.80
CA ARG A 208 -13.98 -2.75 25.34
C ARG A 208 -13.77 -3.44 26.68
N ALA A 209 -12.57 -3.91 26.96
CA ALA A 209 -12.21 -4.51 28.25
C ALA A 209 -11.88 -3.43 29.31
N GLY A 210 -11.81 -2.15 28.96
CA GLY A 210 -11.43 -1.07 29.88
C GLY A 210 -9.94 -1.10 30.27
N ASP A 211 -9.10 -1.85 29.53
CA ASP A 211 -7.65 -1.94 29.82
C ASP A 211 -6.90 -0.74 29.27
N ALA A 212 -6.93 0.33 30.04
CA ALA A 212 -6.30 1.61 29.69
C ALA A 212 -4.80 1.47 29.35
N ALA A 213 -4.07 0.66 30.11
CA ALA A 213 -2.63 0.51 29.93
C ALA A 213 -2.33 -0.19 28.59
N GLU A 214 -3.07 -1.24 28.27
CA GLU A 214 -2.94 -1.97 27.03
C GLU A 214 -3.35 -1.12 25.83
N VAL A 215 -4.45 -0.33 25.91
CA VAL A 215 -4.84 0.60 24.84
C VAL A 215 -3.73 1.59 24.53
N ILE A 216 -3.16 2.24 25.55
CA ILE A 216 -2.06 3.21 25.38
C ILE A 216 -0.87 2.52 24.70
N ARG A 217 -0.50 1.32 25.16
CA ARG A 217 0.63 0.56 24.64
C ARG A 217 0.41 0.16 23.16
N LEU A 218 -0.77 -0.32 22.81
CA LEU A 218 -1.13 -0.73 21.45
C LEU A 218 -1.21 0.47 20.50
N CYS A 219 -1.82 1.58 20.94
CA CYS A 219 -1.86 2.82 20.17
C CYS A 219 -0.44 3.36 19.90
N ALA A 220 0.43 3.37 20.90
CA ALA A 220 1.82 3.78 20.73
C ALA A 220 2.53 2.92 19.68
N ARG A 221 2.44 1.59 19.77
CA ARG A 221 3.01 0.67 18.78
C ARG A 221 2.47 0.88 17.36
N ALA A 222 1.18 1.22 17.23
CA ALA A 222 0.59 1.50 15.93
C ALA A 222 1.09 2.84 15.37
N LEU A 223 1.21 3.86 16.22
CA LEU A 223 1.72 5.19 15.84
C LEU A 223 3.20 5.14 15.44
N ASP A 224 4.01 4.30 16.07
CA ASP A 224 5.43 4.11 15.74
C ASP A 224 5.66 3.53 14.33
N LEU A 225 4.64 2.96 13.70
CA LEU A 225 4.71 2.49 12.32
C LEU A 225 4.62 3.64 11.31
N PHE A 226 4.09 4.80 11.70
CA PHE A 226 3.99 5.99 10.84
C PHE A 226 5.31 6.76 10.85
N ARG A 227 6.02 6.73 9.72
CA ARG A 227 7.33 7.36 9.53
C ARG A 227 7.27 8.70 8.82
N GLY A 228 6.07 9.20 8.54
CA GLY A 228 5.82 10.43 7.83
C GLY A 228 4.40 10.49 7.30
N GLU A 229 4.20 11.25 6.23
CA GLU A 229 2.95 11.27 5.48
C GLU A 229 2.78 9.91 4.75
N PRO A 230 1.66 9.19 4.97
CA PRO A 230 1.43 7.93 4.28
C PRO A 230 1.46 8.09 2.76
N LEU A 231 2.11 7.15 2.05
CA LEU A 231 2.21 7.18 0.58
C LEU A 231 2.82 8.47 0.02
N ALA A 232 3.71 9.12 0.80
CA ALA A 232 4.31 10.40 0.42
C ALA A 232 4.92 10.36 -0.99
N GLY A 233 4.57 11.34 -1.83
CA GLY A 233 5.09 11.49 -3.18
C GLY A 233 4.54 10.49 -4.21
N LEU A 234 3.70 9.53 -3.82
CA LEU A 234 3.07 8.62 -4.78
C LEU A 234 1.92 9.30 -5.52
N PRO A 235 1.87 9.17 -6.85
CA PRO A 235 0.80 9.74 -7.67
C PRO A 235 -0.41 8.81 -7.78
N GLY A 236 -1.56 9.39 -8.09
CA GLY A 236 -2.76 8.71 -8.52
C GLY A 236 -3.89 8.73 -7.49
N PRO A 237 -5.14 8.61 -7.97
CA PRO A 237 -6.34 8.75 -7.12
C PRO A 237 -6.36 7.79 -5.93
N LEU A 238 -5.90 6.55 -6.10
CA LEU A 238 -5.82 5.57 -5.01
C LEU A 238 -4.87 6.06 -3.91
N ALA A 239 -3.69 6.58 -4.28
CA ALA A 239 -2.73 7.09 -3.30
C ALA A 239 -3.30 8.28 -2.53
N ASP A 240 -4.05 9.16 -3.20
CA ASP A 240 -4.66 10.34 -2.57
C ASP A 240 -5.75 9.94 -1.56
N VAL A 241 -6.66 9.05 -1.94
CA VAL A 241 -7.72 8.54 -1.06
C VAL A 241 -7.15 7.77 0.14
N GLU A 242 -6.19 6.89 -0.11
CA GLU A 242 -5.57 6.09 0.95
C GLU A 242 -4.70 6.95 1.90
N ARG A 243 -4.07 8.00 1.40
CA ARG A 243 -3.33 8.97 2.21
C ARG A 243 -4.25 9.64 3.22
N LEU A 244 -5.41 10.11 2.77
CA LEU A 244 -6.43 10.67 3.66
C LEU A 244 -6.89 9.63 4.69
N ARG A 245 -7.27 8.44 4.24
CA ARG A 245 -7.74 7.36 5.13
C ARG A 245 -6.72 6.98 6.20
N LEU A 246 -5.45 6.85 5.83
CA LEU A 246 -4.38 6.48 6.76
C LEU A 246 -4.02 7.62 7.71
N THR A 247 -4.10 8.88 7.25
CA THR A 247 -3.92 10.06 8.09
C THR A 247 -5.03 10.15 9.14
N GLU A 248 -6.29 9.98 8.76
CA GLU A 248 -7.41 9.92 9.70
C GLU A 248 -7.25 8.81 10.74
N ARG A 249 -6.77 7.64 10.33
CA ARG A 249 -6.46 6.55 11.29
C ARG A 249 -5.35 6.91 12.27
N ARG A 250 -4.31 7.60 11.80
CA ARG A 250 -3.23 8.12 12.67
C ARG A 250 -3.77 9.10 13.71
N ILE A 251 -4.61 10.05 13.28
CA ILE A 251 -5.24 11.03 14.17
C ILE A 251 -6.13 10.32 15.19
N ALA A 252 -6.97 9.39 14.75
CA ALA A 252 -7.86 8.63 15.64
C ALA A 252 -7.10 7.83 16.70
N LEU A 253 -5.99 7.18 16.33
CA LEU A 253 -5.10 6.46 17.27
C LEU A 253 -4.47 7.41 18.28
N ALA A 254 -3.96 8.58 17.85
CA ALA A 254 -3.36 9.56 18.73
C ALA A 254 -4.38 10.15 19.73
N ARG A 255 -5.60 10.44 19.24
CA ARG A 255 -6.70 10.90 20.09
C ARG A 255 -7.09 9.83 21.11
N ARG A 256 -7.27 8.58 20.69
CA ARG A 256 -7.65 7.49 21.60
C ARG A 256 -6.59 7.26 22.69
N LYS A 257 -5.31 7.29 22.31
CA LYS A 257 -4.20 7.22 23.28
C LYS A 257 -4.29 8.34 24.29
N ALA A 258 -4.45 9.59 23.84
CA ALA A 258 -4.53 10.76 24.72
C ALA A 258 -5.76 10.71 25.64
N GLU A 259 -6.91 10.24 25.18
CA GLU A 259 -8.12 10.04 25.98
C GLU A 259 -7.85 9.11 27.16
N TRP A 260 -7.20 7.97 26.94
CA TRP A 260 -6.86 7.03 28.00
C TRP A 260 -5.72 7.53 28.91
N GLN A 261 -4.75 8.29 28.37
CA GLN A 261 -3.76 8.96 29.20
C GLN A 261 -4.43 9.94 30.19
N LEU A 262 -5.40 10.74 29.71
CA LEU A 262 -6.17 11.65 30.55
C LEU A 262 -7.02 10.90 31.58
N HIS A 263 -7.58 9.75 31.22
CA HIS A 263 -8.32 8.91 32.16
C HIS A 263 -7.44 8.41 33.31
N LEU A 264 -6.18 8.06 33.01
CA LEU A 264 -5.19 7.64 34.01
C LEU A 264 -4.48 8.79 34.74
N GLY A 265 -4.85 10.06 34.48
CA GLY A 265 -4.20 11.21 35.10
C GLY A 265 -2.85 11.58 34.49
N ARG A 266 -2.44 10.99 33.37
CA ARG A 266 -1.17 11.26 32.68
C ARG A 266 -1.26 12.51 31.79
N HIS A 267 -1.61 13.65 32.41
CA HIS A 267 -1.93 14.88 31.67
C HIS A 267 -0.74 15.44 30.89
N PHE A 268 0.46 15.38 31.46
CA PHE A 268 1.66 15.95 30.82
C PHE A 268 2.06 15.24 29.54
N GLU A 269 1.97 13.91 29.53
CA GLU A 269 2.23 13.08 28.35
C GLU A 269 1.22 13.41 27.25
N ALA A 270 -0.07 13.44 27.59
CA ALA A 270 -1.14 13.76 26.64
C ALA A 270 -1.00 15.18 26.06
N ILE A 271 -0.64 16.18 26.88
CA ILE A 271 -0.47 17.56 26.44
C ILE A 271 0.63 17.67 25.39
N ALA A 272 1.80 17.04 25.62
CA ALA A 272 2.92 17.12 24.68
C ALA A 272 2.55 16.53 23.30
N GLU A 273 1.91 15.37 23.28
CA GLU A 273 1.49 14.71 22.06
C GLU A 273 0.38 15.48 21.34
N LEU A 274 -0.61 15.99 22.08
CA LEU A 274 -1.72 16.75 21.52
C LEU A 274 -1.29 18.13 20.97
N PHE A 275 -0.29 18.77 21.54
CA PHE A 275 0.26 20.00 20.95
C PHE A 275 0.86 19.74 19.56
N ALA A 276 1.64 18.66 19.42
CA ALA A 276 2.21 18.27 18.13
C ALA A 276 1.12 17.93 17.12
N LEU A 277 0.07 17.20 17.56
CA LEU A 277 -1.06 16.81 16.71
C LEU A 277 -1.88 18.04 16.27
N ALA A 278 -2.19 18.98 17.18
CA ALA A 278 -2.91 20.21 16.89
C ALA A 278 -2.11 21.16 15.96
N ALA A 279 -0.78 21.14 16.04
CA ALA A 279 0.07 21.89 15.13
C ALA A 279 0.06 21.31 13.72
N ALA A 280 0.03 19.98 13.60
CA ALA A 280 -0.06 19.28 12.31
C ALA A 280 -1.46 19.37 11.68
N HIS A 281 -2.51 19.44 12.50
CA HIS A 281 -3.93 19.47 12.06
C HIS A 281 -4.66 20.67 12.70
N PRO A 282 -4.37 21.88 12.25
CA PRO A 282 -4.79 23.10 12.95
C PRO A 282 -6.29 23.43 12.88
N LEU A 283 -7.02 22.74 12.01
CA LEU A 283 -8.48 22.87 11.87
C LEU A 283 -9.25 21.68 12.49
N ASP A 284 -8.54 20.72 13.11
CA ASP A 284 -9.17 19.57 13.78
C ASP A 284 -9.73 20.01 15.14
N GLU A 285 -11.01 20.35 15.18
CA GLU A 285 -11.70 20.76 16.40
C GLU A 285 -11.74 19.69 17.49
N PRO A 286 -11.96 18.39 17.19
CA PRO A 286 -11.82 17.31 18.15
C PRO A 286 -10.45 17.24 18.85
N VAL A 287 -9.36 17.41 18.11
CA VAL A 287 -7.99 17.47 18.67
C VAL A 287 -7.82 18.69 19.59
N ALA A 288 -8.30 19.86 19.13
CA ALA A 288 -8.23 21.09 19.93
C ALA A 288 -9.05 20.97 21.24
N ALA A 289 -10.24 20.40 21.18
CA ALA A 289 -11.07 20.15 22.36
C ALA A 289 -10.39 19.21 23.36
N LEU A 290 -9.75 18.15 22.87
CA LEU A 290 -9.02 17.20 23.70
C LEU A 290 -7.79 17.86 24.35
N LEU A 291 -7.05 18.71 23.61
CA LEU A 291 -5.93 19.50 24.13
C LEU A 291 -6.38 20.46 25.21
N MET A 292 -7.50 21.18 24.99
CA MET A 292 -8.06 22.08 26.00
C MET A 292 -8.41 21.33 27.30
N ARG A 293 -9.01 20.15 27.18
CA ARG A 293 -9.31 19.30 28.36
C ARG A 293 -8.06 18.83 29.08
N ALA A 294 -7.02 18.44 28.31
CA ALA A 294 -5.73 18.02 28.87
C ALA A 294 -5.07 19.18 29.66
N LEU A 295 -5.01 20.37 29.08
CA LEU A 295 -4.46 21.58 29.69
C LEU A 295 -5.23 21.97 30.95
N CYS A 296 -6.56 21.97 30.90
CA CYS A 296 -7.39 22.29 32.07
C CYS A 296 -7.14 21.32 33.23
N ARG A 297 -7.10 19.99 32.95
CA ARG A 297 -6.77 18.98 33.97
C ARG A 297 -5.35 19.10 34.49
N GLY A 298 -4.40 19.62 33.72
CA GLY A 298 -3.04 19.94 34.11
C GLY A 298 -2.89 21.30 34.83
N GLY A 299 -4.01 21.99 35.14
CA GLY A 299 -3.98 23.31 35.79
C GLY A 299 -3.58 24.50 34.89
N ARG A 300 -3.52 24.28 33.57
CA ARG A 300 -3.08 25.27 32.58
C ARG A 300 -4.27 25.90 31.83
N GLN A 301 -5.24 26.42 32.59
CA GLN A 301 -6.49 26.96 32.08
C GLN A 301 -6.32 28.07 31.04
N THR A 302 -5.40 29.01 31.31
CA THR A 302 -5.13 30.14 30.38
C THR A 302 -4.69 29.64 29.01
N GLU A 303 -3.86 28.61 28.97
CA GLU A 303 -3.39 28.04 27.73
C GLU A 303 -4.52 27.28 26.99
N ALA A 304 -5.41 26.62 27.73
CA ALA A 304 -6.60 25.99 27.12
C ALA A 304 -7.48 27.04 26.40
N LEU A 305 -7.70 28.20 27.01
CA LEU A 305 -8.45 29.29 26.38
C LEU A 305 -7.71 29.85 25.14
N ALA A 306 -6.38 29.95 25.20
CA ALA A 306 -5.58 30.38 24.04
C ALA A 306 -5.64 29.39 22.88
N VAL A 307 -5.80 28.08 23.14
CA VAL A 307 -6.03 27.07 22.09
C VAL A 307 -7.36 27.33 21.39
N PHE A 308 -8.45 27.60 22.13
CA PHE A 308 -9.75 27.93 21.55
C PHE A 308 -9.69 29.19 20.67
N ASP A 309 -9.07 30.27 21.15
CA ASP A 309 -8.97 31.52 20.39
C ASP A 309 -8.15 31.35 19.09
N ARG A 310 -7.16 30.49 19.11
CA ARG A 310 -6.35 30.17 17.93
C ARG A 310 -7.15 29.44 16.87
N ILE A 311 -7.84 28.37 17.24
CA ILE A 311 -8.64 27.59 16.26
C ILE A 311 -9.84 28.38 15.78
N ARG A 312 -10.51 29.16 16.65
CA ARG A 312 -11.62 30.03 16.28
C ARG A 312 -11.22 31.03 15.19
N ARG A 313 -10.06 31.69 15.37
CA ARG A 313 -9.54 32.62 14.34
C ARG A 313 -9.26 31.92 13.03
N ARG A 314 -8.61 30.77 13.05
CA ARG A 314 -8.31 29.98 11.84
C ARG A 314 -9.58 29.52 11.10
N LEU A 315 -10.57 29.01 11.82
CA LEU A 315 -11.83 28.61 11.22
C LEU A 315 -12.54 29.78 10.52
N ALA A 316 -12.49 30.98 11.13
CA ALA A 316 -13.04 32.18 10.54
C ALA A 316 -12.23 32.65 9.31
N GLU A 317 -10.90 32.68 9.40
CA GLU A 317 -10.00 33.19 8.36
C GLU A 317 -9.90 32.23 7.14
N GLU A 318 -9.79 30.91 7.37
CA GLU A 318 -9.54 29.94 6.33
C GLU A 318 -10.84 29.34 5.72
N LEU A 319 -11.90 29.21 6.52
CA LEU A 319 -13.15 28.55 6.11
C LEU A 319 -14.39 29.46 6.22
N GLY A 320 -14.30 30.62 6.87
CA GLY A 320 -15.45 31.52 7.08
C GLY A 320 -16.52 30.96 8.04
N VAL A 321 -16.16 29.98 8.91
CA VAL A 321 -17.12 29.30 9.79
C VAL A 321 -16.84 29.56 11.27
N ALA A 322 -17.89 29.45 12.09
CA ALA A 322 -17.78 29.48 13.53
C ALA A 322 -17.40 28.09 14.09
N PRO A 323 -16.77 28.01 15.29
CA PRO A 323 -16.48 26.76 15.96
C PRO A 323 -17.73 25.89 16.15
N SER A 324 -17.54 24.56 16.10
CA SER A 324 -18.61 23.58 16.31
C SER A 324 -19.23 23.69 17.72
N PRO A 325 -20.47 23.21 17.91
CA PRO A 325 -21.09 23.15 19.22
C PRO A 325 -20.28 22.37 20.25
N MET A 326 -19.57 21.32 19.83
CA MET A 326 -18.71 20.50 20.69
C MET A 326 -17.54 21.33 21.26
N LEU A 327 -16.84 22.06 20.40
CA LEU A 327 -15.70 22.87 20.81
C LEU A 327 -16.13 24.04 21.71
N ARG A 328 -17.27 24.69 21.40
CA ARG A 328 -17.86 25.75 22.23
C ARG A 328 -18.24 25.25 23.62
N ARG A 329 -18.88 24.09 23.74
CA ARG A 329 -19.20 23.47 25.05
C ARG A 329 -17.93 23.20 25.86
N THR A 330 -16.86 22.73 25.19
CA THR A 330 -15.57 22.52 25.87
C THR A 330 -15.01 23.83 26.39
N TYR A 331 -15.06 24.90 25.60
CA TYR A 331 -14.63 26.25 26.03
C TYR A 331 -15.42 26.76 27.24
N GLU A 332 -16.73 26.66 27.21
CA GLU A 332 -17.62 27.07 28.31
C GLU A 332 -17.34 26.29 29.61
N ALA A 333 -17.08 24.99 29.49
CA ALA A 333 -16.74 24.17 30.64
C ALA A 333 -15.37 24.53 31.24
N VAL A 334 -14.39 24.87 30.37
CA VAL A 334 -13.07 25.37 30.82
C VAL A 334 -13.23 26.73 31.55
N LEU A 335 -14.08 27.64 31.03
CA LEU A 335 -14.34 28.95 31.68
C LEU A 335 -14.95 28.79 33.08
N ARG A 336 -15.90 27.86 33.24
CA ARG A 336 -16.53 27.61 34.55
C ARG A 336 -15.65 26.86 35.54
N GLY A 337 -14.50 26.35 35.10
CA GLY A 337 -13.67 25.47 35.94
C GLY A 337 -14.31 24.12 36.25
N ASP A 338 -15.31 23.73 35.44
CA ASP A 338 -16.01 22.45 35.60
C ASP A 338 -15.02 21.28 35.39
N ARG A 339 -15.14 20.25 36.24
CA ARG A 339 -14.49 18.97 35.93
C ARG A 339 -15.11 18.41 34.66
N LEU A 340 -14.43 18.60 33.54
CA LEU A 340 -14.87 18.09 32.24
C LEU A 340 -15.07 16.56 32.33
N PRO A 341 -16.25 16.03 31.97
CA PRO A 341 -16.52 14.60 32.03
C PRO A 341 -15.51 13.84 31.16
N ALA A 342 -15.24 12.59 31.53
CA ALA A 342 -14.50 11.68 30.67
C ALA A 342 -15.23 11.56 29.33
N PRO A 343 -14.53 11.38 28.19
CA PRO A 343 -15.17 11.02 26.95
C PRO A 343 -15.90 9.69 27.12
N GLY A 344 -17.17 9.63 26.70
CA GLY A 344 -17.94 8.39 26.63
C GLY A 344 -17.44 7.49 25.52
#